data_924c898eefbfca45633660366d7d0d97
#
_entry.id   924c898eefbfca45633660366d7d0d97
#
_cell.length_a   1.000
_cell.length_b   1.000
_cell.length_c   1.000
_cell.angle_alpha   90.00
_cell.angle_beta   90.00
_cell.angle_gamma   90.00
#
_symmetry.space_group_name_H-M   'P 1'
#
loop_
_entity.id
_entity.type
_entity.pdbx_description
1 polymer ?
#
loop_
_entity_poly.entity_id
_entity_poly.type
_entity_poly.pdbx_seq_one_letter_code
_entity_poly.pdbx_strand_id
1 'polypeptide(L)'
;MLTIKDLFVKVESDNGEDREILKGVSLEVNKGEVHAIMGPNGSGKSTLANVIAGKDGYEITGGEITYEGKDLFEMNPEERAREGVFLAFQYPVEIPGVSNATFLKAAVNEIRKHKGMPEMDAVEFLKFIKEKMKMLGMDQGMMNRAVNAGFSGGEKKRNEIFQLAVLEPQLAVLDETDSGLDIDALKIVAGGVNNFRSKDNAVVVVTHYQRLLNFIVPDFVHVLVDGRIVKSGGKELALELEDKGYEWVKNNEQFVMTNE
;
A
#
# COMPACT_ATOMS: atom_id res chain seq x y z
N MET A 1 4.49 5.09 14.05
CA MET A 1 5.15 4.63 12.82
C MET A 1 4.97 5.64 11.69
N LEU A 2 3.78 5.79 11.12
CA LEU A 2 3.46 6.80 10.10
C LEU A 2 2.51 7.83 10.71
N THR A 3 2.83 9.11 10.55
CA THR A 3 1.94 10.21 10.97
C THR A 3 1.79 11.19 9.82
N ILE A 4 0.56 11.48 9.45
CA ILE A 4 0.17 12.45 8.44
C ILE A 4 -0.68 13.51 9.13
N LYS A 5 -0.34 14.79 8.94
CA LYS A 5 -1.08 15.91 9.51
C LYS A 5 -1.42 16.93 8.44
N ASP A 6 -2.69 17.19 8.29
CA ASP A 6 -3.26 18.23 7.41
C ASP A 6 -2.63 18.23 6.00
N LEU A 7 -2.51 17.06 5.38
CA LEU A 7 -1.86 16.88 4.11
C LEU A 7 -2.71 17.42 2.96
N PHE A 8 -2.15 18.36 2.20
CA PHE A 8 -2.72 18.91 0.97
C PHE A 8 -1.85 18.53 -0.22
N VAL A 9 -2.48 18.00 -1.26
CA VAL A 9 -1.79 17.52 -2.46
C VAL A 9 -2.52 17.94 -3.72
N LYS A 10 -1.77 18.46 -4.68
CA LYS A 10 -2.22 18.73 -6.05
C LYS A 10 -1.58 17.77 -7.05
N VAL A 11 -2.26 17.60 -8.16
CA VAL A 11 -1.75 16.91 -9.35
C VAL A 11 -1.75 17.90 -10.50
N GLU A 12 -0.63 18.00 -11.20
CA GLU A 12 -0.52 18.76 -12.42
C GLU A 12 -1.37 18.09 -13.51
N SER A 13 -2.34 18.79 -14.05
CA SER A 13 -3.18 18.26 -15.13
C SER A 13 -2.54 18.56 -16.47
N ASP A 14 -2.73 17.68 -17.45
CA ASP A 14 -2.24 17.86 -18.82
C ASP A 14 -2.69 19.18 -19.49
N ASN A 15 -3.70 19.82 -18.93
CA ASN A 15 -4.27 21.09 -19.40
C ASN A 15 -3.68 22.31 -18.67
N GLY A 16 -2.73 22.13 -17.76
CA GLY A 16 -2.08 23.22 -16.99
C GLY A 16 -2.96 23.79 -15.85
N GLU A 17 -4.08 23.12 -15.51
CA GLU A 17 -4.87 23.45 -14.33
C GLU A 17 -4.53 22.47 -13.19
N ASP A 18 -3.90 22.99 -12.14
CA ASP A 18 -3.63 22.20 -10.95
C ASP A 18 -4.93 21.79 -10.27
N ARG A 19 -5.08 20.50 -10.00
CA ARG A 19 -6.22 19.98 -9.27
C ARG A 19 -5.81 19.54 -7.87
N GLU A 20 -6.40 20.13 -6.86
CA GLU A 20 -6.25 19.69 -5.48
C GLU A 20 -6.99 18.37 -5.26
N ILE A 21 -6.26 17.34 -4.86
CA ILE A 21 -6.78 15.97 -4.69
C ILE A 21 -6.92 15.63 -3.20
N LEU A 22 -5.89 15.91 -2.38
CA LEU A 22 -5.98 15.76 -0.93
C LEU A 22 -6.11 17.14 -0.29
N LYS A 23 -7.01 17.26 0.69
CA LYS A 23 -7.49 18.54 1.22
C LYS A 23 -7.47 18.55 2.76
N GLY A 24 -6.29 18.32 3.35
CA GLY A 24 -6.11 18.29 4.79
C GLY A 24 -6.36 16.88 5.36
N VAL A 25 -5.70 15.86 4.78
CA VAL A 25 -5.76 14.48 5.27
C VAL A 25 -4.89 14.35 6.50
N SER A 26 -5.46 13.85 7.60
CA SER A 26 -4.72 13.48 8.81
C SER A 26 -4.96 12.01 9.13
N LEU A 27 -3.86 11.26 9.39
CA LEU A 27 -3.87 9.83 9.64
C LEU A 27 -2.68 9.46 10.53
N GLU A 28 -2.92 8.63 11.52
CA GLU A 28 -1.88 8.01 12.35
C GLU A 28 -1.95 6.50 12.24
N VAL A 29 -0.82 5.85 11.96
CA VAL A 29 -0.69 4.39 11.85
C VAL A 29 0.44 3.94 12.77
N ASN A 30 0.13 3.08 13.73
CA ASN A 30 1.11 2.52 14.65
C ASN A 30 1.59 1.13 14.23
N LYS A 31 2.70 0.68 14.81
CA LYS A 31 3.18 -0.70 14.62
C LYS A 31 2.15 -1.70 15.11
N GLY A 32 2.00 -2.81 14.40
CA GLY A 32 1.04 -3.85 14.69
C GLY A 32 -0.35 -3.60 14.11
N GLU A 33 -0.64 -2.40 13.62
CA GLU A 33 -1.97 -2.02 13.17
C GLU A 33 -2.20 -2.29 11.67
N VAL A 34 -3.45 -2.58 11.33
CA VAL A 34 -3.96 -2.64 9.96
C VAL A 34 -5.03 -1.56 9.79
N HIS A 35 -4.77 -0.63 8.90
CA HIS A 35 -5.68 0.45 8.55
C HIS A 35 -6.26 0.21 7.17
N ALA A 36 -7.57 0.37 7.01
CA ALA A 36 -8.23 0.37 5.70
C ALA A 36 -8.64 1.79 5.33
N ILE A 37 -8.23 2.23 4.14
CA ILE A 37 -8.69 3.48 3.52
C ILE A 37 -9.74 3.13 2.49
N MET A 38 -10.99 3.44 2.78
CA MET A 38 -12.12 3.20 1.90
C MET A 38 -12.66 4.52 1.34
N GLY A 39 -13.34 4.46 0.21
CA GLY A 39 -13.96 5.65 -0.40
C GLY A 39 -14.32 5.43 -1.85
N PRO A 40 -15.14 6.29 -2.46
CA PRO A 40 -15.52 6.19 -3.85
C PRO A 40 -14.32 6.39 -4.78
N ASN A 41 -14.50 6.04 -6.06
CA ASN A 41 -13.48 6.31 -7.07
C ASN A 41 -13.23 7.81 -7.19
N GLY A 42 -11.96 8.19 -7.33
CA GLY A 42 -11.57 9.60 -7.43
C GLY A 42 -11.51 10.35 -6.09
N SER A 43 -11.69 9.69 -4.95
CA SER A 43 -11.63 10.35 -3.62
C SER A 43 -10.22 10.71 -3.14
N GLY A 44 -9.16 10.23 -3.82
CA GLY A 44 -7.76 10.51 -3.47
C GLY A 44 -7.02 9.34 -2.82
N LYS A 45 -7.60 8.14 -2.73
CA LYS A 45 -6.98 6.96 -2.07
C LYS A 45 -5.62 6.58 -2.66
N SER A 46 -5.57 6.38 -3.97
CA SER A 46 -4.30 6.04 -4.66
C SER A 46 -3.31 7.21 -4.65
N THR A 47 -3.80 8.47 -4.64
CA THR A 47 -2.95 9.64 -4.43
C THR A 47 -2.26 9.58 -3.07
N LEU A 48 -3.00 9.28 -2.00
CA LEU A 48 -2.43 9.12 -0.66
C LEU A 48 -1.38 8.01 -0.63
N ALA A 49 -1.68 6.84 -1.22
CA ALA A 49 -0.74 5.71 -1.30
C ALA A 49 0.55 6.09 -2.07
N ASN A 50 0.41 6.76 -3.21
CA ASN A 50 1.53 7.19 -4.04
C ASN A 50 2.40 8.26 -3.34
N VAL A 51 1.77 9.21 -2.65
CA VAL A 51 2.49 10.26 -1.90
C VAL A 51 3.27 9.65 -0.74
N ILE A 52 2.72 8.67 -0.01
CA ILE A 52 3.47 7.94 1.04
C ILE A 52 4.69 7.22 0.44
N ALA A 53 4.55 6.64 -0.75
CA ALA A 53 5.66 5.96 -1.43
C ALA A 53 6.67 6.90 -2.09
N GLY A 54 6.36 8.20 -2.23
CA GLY A 54 7.23 9.20 -2.85
C GLY A 54 7.18 9.21 -4.37
N LYS A 55 6.10 8.73 -4.98
CA LYS A 55 5.96 8.75 -6.43
C LYS A 55 5.90 10.17 -6.96
N ASP A 56 6.64 10.43 -8.04
CA ASP A 56 6.65 11.72 -8.74
C ASP A 56 5.28 12.10 -9.31
N GLY A 57 5.10 13.39 -9.61
CA GLY A 57 3.89 13.96 -10.23
C GLY A 57 2.83 14.44 -9.23
N TYR A 58 3.20 14.56 -7.96
CA TYR A 58 2.37 15.12 -6.91
C TYR A 58 3.05 16.33 -6.28
N GLU A 59 2.37 17.47 -6.24
CA GLU A 59 2.81 18.67 -5.53
C GLU A 59 2.20 18.71 -4.13
N ILE A 60 3.05 18.75 -3.11
CA ILE A 60 2.63 18.92 -1.73
C ILE A 60 2.50 20.40 -1.45
N THR A 61 1.28 20.85 -1.14
CA THR A 61 1.00 22.27 -0.92
C THR A 61 0.84 22.62 0.57
N GLY A 62 0.82 21.61 1.45
CA GLY A 62 0.74 21.81 2.89
C GLY A 62 0.70 20.51 3.67
N GLY A 63 0.91 20.60 4.96
CA GLY A 63 0.90 19.49 5.90
C GLY A 63 2.25 18.83 6.12
N GLU A 64 2.24 17.72 6.85
CA GLU A 64 3.43 16.96 7.25
C GLU A 64 3.20 15.48 7.06
N ILE A 65 4.23 14.75 6.64
CA ILE A 65 4.26 13.27 6.70
C ILE A 65 5.56 12.84 7.37
N THR A 66 5.45 12.17 8.50
CA THR A 66 6.60 11.59 9.19
C THR A 66 6.49 10.07 9.26
N TYR A 67 7.61 9.39 9.05
CA TYR A 67 7.75 7.94 9.15
C TYR A 67 8.95 7.60 10.05
N GLU A 68 8.70 6.86 11.14
CA GLU A 68 9.70 6.58 12.18
C GLU A 68 10.42 7.85 12.67
N GLY A 69 9.68 8.97 12.75
CA GLY A 69 10.19 10.27 13.18
C GLY A 69 11.00 11.05 12.13
N LYS A 70 11.13 10.53 10.92
CA LYS A 70 11.79 11.19 9.79
C LYS A 70 10.77 11.84 8.87
N ASP A 71 11.08 13.01 8.32
CA ASP A 71 10.25 13.65 7.32
C ASP A 71 10.32 12.90 5.98
N LEU A 72 9.18 12.41 5.49
CA LEU A 72 9.13 11.72 4.20
C LEU A 72 9.35 12.66 3.01
N PHE A 73 9.10 13.95 3.14
CA PHE A 73 9.34 14.88 2.03
C PHE A 73 10.83 15.08 1.74
N GLU A 74 11.69 14.85 2.72
CA GLU A 74 13.15 14.88 2.58
C GLU A 74 13.72 13.61 1.91
N MET A 75 12.88 12.57 1.69
CA MET A 75 13.31 11.26 1.19
C MET A 75 12.79 11.02 -0.24
N ASN A 76 13.69 10.60 -1.13
CA ASN A 76 13.30 10.07 -2.42
C ASN A 76 12.68 8.65 -2.31
N PRO A 77 12.02 8.12 -3.36
CA PRO A 77 11.35 6.81 -3.30
C PRO A 77 12.27 5.65 -2.89
N GLU A 78 13.54 5.68 -3.35
CA GLU A 78 14.53 4.63 -3.06
C GLU A 78 14.95 4.66 -1.57
N GLU A 79 15.02 5.85 -0.98
CA GLU A 79 15.32 6.01 0.45
C GLU A 79 14.17 5.49 1.29
N ARG A 80 12.92 5.84 0.93
CA ARG A 80 11.71 5.31 1.60
C ARG A 80 11.64 3.79 1.54
N ALA A 81 11.96 3.21 0.37
CA ALA A 81 11.99 1.76 0.20
C ALA A 81 13.07 1.10 1.08
N ARG A 82 14.28 1.68 1.17
CA ARG A 82 15.35 1.20 2.05
C ARG A 82 15.01 1.33 3.55
N GLU A 83 14.26 2.36 3.91
CA GLU A 83 13.74 2.55 5.27
C GLU A 83 12.59 1.59 5.60
N GLY A 84 12.05 0.88 4.62
CA GLY A 84 11.04 -0.15 4.81
C GLY A 84 9.61 0.27 4.49
N VAL A 85 9.43 1.29 3.65
CA VAL A 85 8.12 1.60 3.05
C VAL A 85 7.96 0.80 1.76
N PHE A 86 6.85 0.07 1.63
CA PHE A 86 6.51 -0.73 0.46
C PHE A 86 5.16 -0.31 -0.11
N LEU A 87 5.07 -0.20 -1.42
CA LEU A 87 3.82 0.03 -2.14
C LEU A 87 3.52 -1.14 -3.08
N ALA A 88 2.40 -1.84 -2.86
CA ALA A 88 1.80 -2.69 -3.88
C ALA A 88 0.92 -1.82 -4.78
N PHE A 89 1.26 -1.75 -6.05
CA PHE A 89 0.63 -0.85 -7.01
C PHE A 89 -0.73 -1.36 -7.47
N GLN A 90 -1.66 -0.46 -7.75
CA GLN A 90 -2.90 -0.80 -8.44
C GLN A 90 -2.61 -1.51 -9.78
N TYR A 91 -1.66 -1.00 -10.54
CA TYR A 91 -1.14 -1.58 -11.78
C TYR A 91 0.34 -1.90 -11.64
N PRO A 92 0.71 -3.17 -11.33
CA PRO A 92 2.10 -3.56 -11.13
C PRO A 92 2.96 -3.34 -12.38
N VAL A 93 4.11 -2.69 -12.18
CA VAL A 93 5.05 -2.34 -13.26
C VAL A 93 5.73 -3.60 -13.79
N GLU A 94 5.89 -3.65 -15.12
CA GLU A 94 6.66 -4.69 -15.80
C GLU A 94 8.12 -4.26 -15.96
N ILE A 95 9.06 -5.18 -15.70
CA ILE A 95 10.50 -4.96 -15.93
C ILE A 95 10.99 -6.06 -16.88
N PRO A 96 10.86 -5.86 -18.21
CA PRO A 96 11.29 -6.84 -19.19
C PRO A 96 12.79 -7.15 -19.08
N GLY A 97 13.15 -8.42 -19.20
CA GLY A 97 14.54 -8.87 -19.16
C GLY A 97 15.17 -8.98 -17.76
N VAL A 98 14.52 -8.51 -16.71
CA VAL A 98 15.00 -8.64 -15.32
C VAL A 98 14.17 -9.69 -14.60
N SER A 99 14.78 -10.81 -14.21
CA SER A 99 14.06 -11.88 -13.49
C SER A 99 13.69 -11.45 -12.06
N ASN A 100 12.62 -12.04 -11.50
CA ASN A 100 12.25 -11.82 -10.11
C ASN A 100 13.41 -12.08 -9.14
N ALA A 101 14.18 -13.15 -9.37
CA ALA A 101 15.33 -13.48 -8.53
C ALA A 101 16.42 -12.40 -8.59
N THR A 102 16.73 -11.86 -9.79
CA THR A 102 17.72 -10.80 -9.97
C THR A 102 17.26 -9.52 -9.30
N PHE A 103 16.03 -9.10 -9.55
CA PHE A 103 15.42 -7.90 -8.96
C PHE A 103 15.40 -7.97 -7.42
N LEU A 104 14.85 -9.06 -6.87
CA LEU A 104 14.69 -9.20 -5.43
C LEU A 104 16.02 -9.35 -4.71
N LYS A 105 17.03 -10.02 -5.31
CA LYS A 105 18.36 -10.10 -4.71
C LYS A 105 19.00 -8.71 -4.58
N ALA A 106 18.92 -7.91 -5.64
CA ALA A 106 19.43 -6.54 -5.61
C ALA A 106 18.73 -5.70 -4.54
N ALA A 107 17.39 -5.74 -4.50
CA ALA A 107 16.60 -4.97 -3.54
C ALA A 107 16.87 -5.40 -2.08
N VAL A 108 16.91 -6.70 -1.78
CA VAL A 108 17.25 -7.21 -0.44
C VAL A 108 18.63 -6.77 -0.02
N ASN A 109 19.62 -6.84 -0.91
CA ASN A 109 21.01 -6.47 -0.57
C ASN A 109 21.15 -4.94 -0.36
N GLU A 110 20.43 -4.12 -1.11
CA GLU A 110 20.40 -2.66 -0.86
C GLU A 110 19.77 -2.33 0.50
N ILE A 111 18.68 -3.00 0.88
CA ILE A 111 18.07 -2.85 2.21
C ILE A 111 19.03 -3.30 3.32
N ARG A 112 19.69 -4.44 3.15
CA ARG A 112 20.68 -4.96 4.12
C ARG A 112 21.86 -4.02 4.29
N LYS A 113 22.41 -3.53 3.18
CA LYS A 113 23.51 -2.55 3.18
C LYS A 113 23.12 -1.26 3.90
N HIS A 114 21.91 -0.75 3.64
CA HIS A 114 21.37 0.43 4.34
C HIS A 114 21.28 0.21 5.85
N LYS A 115 20.93 -1.01 6.28
CA LYS A 115 20.86 -1.41 7.70
C LYS A 115 22.22 -1.81 8.29
N GLY A 116 23.34 -1.66 7.57
CA GLY A 116 24.67 -2.07 8.02
C GLY A 116 24.86 -3.58 8.11
N MET A 117 24.02 -4.38 7.46
CA MET A 117 24.10 -5.83 7.44
C MET A 117 24.91 -6.32 6.23
N PRO A 118 25.61 -7.47 6.32
CA PRO A 118 26.30 -8.05 5.17
C PRO A 118 25.31 -8.44 4.07
N GLU A 119 25.73 -8.30 2.80
CA GLU A 119 24.95 -8.77 1.66
C GLU A 119 24.76 -10.29 1.68
N MET A 120 23.63 -10.77 1.21
CA MET A 120 23.42 -12.19 0.96
C MET A 120 24.17 -12.62 -0.29
N ASP A 121 24.91 -13.70 -0.21
CA ASP A 121 25.45 -14.33 -1.42
C ASP A 121 24.35 -15.03 -2.26
N ALA A 122 24.73 -15.64 -3.38
CA ALA A 122 23.77 -16.25 -4.29
C ALA A 122 23.11 -17.50 -3.67
N VAL A 123 23.82 -18.26 -2.85
CA VAL A 123 23.32 -19.50 -2.25
C VAL A 123 22.38 -19.19 -1.09
N GLU A 124 22.78 -18.27 -0.23
CA GLU A 124 21.95 -17.76 0.87
C GLU A 124 20.63 -17.19 0.35
N PHE A 125 20.72 -16.30 -0.65
CA PHE A 125 19.54 -15.70 -1.23
C PHE A 125 18.63 -16.74 -1.90
N LEU A 126 19.19 -17.72 -2.62
CA LEU A 126 18.40 -18.77 -3.25
C LEU A 126 17.64 -19.62 -2.22
N LYS A 127 18.25 -19.92 -1.09
CA LYS A 127 17.58 -20.62 0.01
C LYS A 127 16.45 -19.77 0.58
N PHE A 128 16.73 -18.51 0.90
CA PHE A 128 15.77 -17.55 1.46
C PHE A 128 14.54 -17.37 0.55
N ILE A 129 14.75 -17.10 -0.74
CA ILE A 129 13.64 -16.87 -1.67
C ILE A 129 12.76 -18.11 -1.87
N LYS A 130 13.36 -19.32 -1.90
CA LYS A 130 12.62 -20.60 -1.98
C LYS A 130 11.75 -20.85 -0.75
N GLU A 131 12.22 -20.49 0.45
CA GLU A 131 11.43 -20.57 1.68
C GLU A 131 10.20 -19.65 1.61
N LYS A 132 10.37 -18.41 1.13
CA LYS A 132 9.26 -17.47 0.94
C LYS A 132 8.25 -17.96 -0.10
N MET A 133 8.71 -18.50 -1.22
CA MET A 133 7.84 -19.08 -2.24
C MET A 133 7.04 -20.28 -1.71
N LYS A 134 7.69 -21.16 -0.94
CA LYS A 134 7.02 -22.29 -0.29
C LYS A 134 5.92 -21.83 0.68
N MET A 135 6.20 -20.81 1.48
CA MET A 135 5.24 -20.21 2.41
C MET A 135 4.00 -19.67 1.68
N LEU A 136 4.17 -19.09 0.50
CA LEU A 136 3.11 -18.53 -0.32
C LEU A 136 2.46 -19.54 -1.28
N GLY A 137 2.92 -20.80 -1.31
CA GLY A 137 2.47 -21.83 -2.27
C GLY A 137 2.74 -21.47 -3.73
N MET A 138 3.81 -20.73 -4.01
CA MET A 138 4.16 -20.26 -5.36
C MET A 138 5.03 -21.27 -6.10
N ASP A 139 4.82 -21.35 -7.43
CA ASP A 139 5.65 -22.15 -8.32
C ASP A 139 7.07 -21.57 -8.41
N GLN A 140 8.10 -22.43 -8.25
CA GLN A 140 9.49 -22.02 -8.27
C GLN A 140 9.95 -21.44 -9.62
N GLY A 141 9.28 -21.75 -10.72
CA GLY A 141 9.55 -21.20 -12.04
C GLY A 141 9.36 -19.69 -12.10
N MET A 142 8.53 -19.12 -11.20
CA MET A 142 8.32 -17.68 -11.10
C MET A 142 9.60 -16.89 -10.80
N MET A 143 10.59 -17.48 -10.13
CA MET A 143 11.88 -16.83 -9.87
C MET A 143 12.58 -16.36 -11.15
N ASN A 144 12.50 -17.18 -12.21
CA ASN A 144 13.23 -16.97 -13.47
C ASN A 144 12.46 -16.13 -14.48
N ARG A 145 11.17 -15.90 -14.25
CA ARG A 145 10.36 -15.02 -15.12
C ARG A 145 10.71 -13.56 -14.87
N ALA A 146 10.68 -12.77 -15.94
CA ALA A 146 10.84 -11.32 -15.83
C ALA A 146 9.72 -10.72 -14.97
N VAL A 147 10.07 -9.70 -14.17
CA VAL A 147 9.15 -9.06 -13.20
C VAL A 147 7.89 -8.61 -13.92
N ASN A 148 6.77 -9.23 -13.61
CA ASN A 148 5.43 -8.95 -14.12
C ASN A 148 5.24 -9.02 -15.65
N ALA A 149 6.30 -9.24 -16.44
CA ALA A 149 6.22 -9.26 -17.90
C ALA A 149 5.45 -10.49 -18.40
N GLY A 150 4.34 -10.26 -19.12
CA GLY A 150 3.46 -11.29 -19.62
C GLY A 150 2.70 -12.06 -18.54
N PHE A 151 2.59 -11.51 -17.33
CA PHE A 151 1.78 -12.07 -16.26
C PHE A 151 0.30 -11.69 -16.44
N SER A 152 -0.61 -12.59 -16.10
CA SER A 152 -2.01 -12.24 -15.89
C SER A 152 -2.18 -11.27 -14.70
N GLY A 153 -3.31 -10.60 -14.60
CA GLY A 153 -3.58 -9.72 -13.47
C GLY A 153 -3.41 -10.40 -12.11
N GLY A 154 -3.93 -11.61 -11.97
CA GLY A 154 -3.77 -12.41 -10.74
C GLY A 154 -2.32 -12.81 -10.46
N GLU A 155 -1.54 -13.17 -11.48
CA GLU A 155 -0.11 -13.45 -11.32
C GLU A 155 0.67 -12.21 -10.88
N LYS A 156 0.35 -11.02 -11.45
CA LYS A 156 0.97 -9.75 -11.05
C LYS A 156 0.73 -9.45 -9.57
N LYS A 157 -0.51 -9.59 -9.10
CA LYS A 157 -0.85 -9.35 -7.68
C LYS A 157 -0.18 -10.35 -6.75
N ARG A 158 -0.13 -11.65 -7.12
CA ARG A 158 0.63 -12.65 -6.36
C ARG A 158 2.13 -12.34 -6.33
N ASN A 159 2.68 -11.81 -7.43
CA ASN A 159 4.08 -11.40 -7.48
C ASN A 159 4.38 -10.21 -6.57
N GLU A 160 3.46 -9.26 -6.41
CA GLU A 160 3.60 -8.18 -5.42
C GLU A 160 3.60 -8.70 -3.98
N ILE A 161 2.72 -9.66 -3.65
CA ILE A 161 2.73 -10.30 -2.34
C ILE A 161 4.01 -11.12 -2.11
N PHE A 162 4.57 -11.71 -3.17
CA PHE A 162 5.87 -12.34 -3.09
C PHE A 162 6.99 -11.32 -2.82
N GLN A 163 6.97 -10.16 -3.49
CA GLN A 163 7.90 -9.07 -3.20
C GLN A 163 7.75 -8.59 -1.75
N LEU A 164 6.53 -8.37 -1.27
CA LEU A 164 6.24 -8.02 0.12
C LEU A 164 6.88 -9.03 1.10
N ALA A 165 6.68 -10.33 0.85
CA ALA A 165 7.21 -11.40 1.72
C ALA A 165 8.73 -11.50 1.71
N VAL A 166 9.39 -11.17 0.58
CA VAL A 166 10.86 -11.21 0.43
C VAL A 166 11.53 -9.95 0.99
N LEU A 167 10.93 -8.78 0.74
CA LEU A 167 11.52 -7.49 1.17
C LEU A 167 11.29 -7.19 2.65
N GLU A 168 10.30 -7.82 3.28
CA GLU A 168 9.98 -7.67 4.72
C GLU A 168 9.97 -6.20 5.17
N PRO A 169 9.16 -5.34 4.53
CA PRO A 169 9.09 -3.93 4.89
C PRO A 169 8.52 -3.74 6.31
N GLN A 170 8.61 -2.53 6.85
CA GLN A 170 7.96 -2.18 8.11
C GLN A 170 6.55 -1.61 7.87
N LEU A 171 6.36 -0.86 6.79
CA LEU A 171 5.07 -0.30 6.37
C LEU A 171 4.72 -0.83 4.98
N ALA A 172 3.63 -1.57 4.86
CA ALA A 172 3.08 -2.00 3.58
C ALA A 172 1.83 -1.19 3.23
N VAL A 173 1.86 -0.47 2.11
CA VAL A 173 0.69 0.20 1.53
C VAL A 173 0.22 -0.65 0.35
N LEU A 174 -1.03 -1.11 0.39
CA LEU A 174 -1.62 -2.01 -0.61
C LEU A 174 -2.71 -1.26 -1.37
N ASP A 175 -2.41 -0.80 -2.59
CA ASP A 175 -3.35 -0.01 -3.38
C ASP A 175 -4.17 -0.92 -4.32
N GLU A 176 -5.45 -1.09 -3.99
CA GLU A 176 -6.44 -1.89 -4.74
C GLU A 176 -5.91 -3.27 -5.18
N THR A 177 -5.23 -3.97 -4.26
CA THR A 177 -4.62 -5.30 -4.53
C THR A 177 -5.64 -6.40 -4.79
N ASP A 178 -6.92 -6.14 -4.55
CA ASP A 178 -8.06 -7.02 -4.79
C ASP A 178 -8.73 -6.81 -6.17
N SER A 179 -8.37 -5.77 -6.89
CA SER A 179 -8.98 -5.44 -8.18
C SER A 179 -8.74 -6.54 -9.22
N GLY A 180 -9.83 -7.03 -9.82
CA GLY A 180 -9.79 -8.05 -10.87
C GLY A 180 -9.42 -9.47 -10.41
N LEU A 181 -9.36 -9.75 -9.10
CA LEU A 181 -9.09 -11.07 -8.56
C LEU A 181 -10.38 -11.89 -8.38
N ASP A 182 -10.30 -13.18 -8.72
CA ASP A 182 -11.26 -14.16 -8.26
C ASP A 182 -11.08 -14.46 -6.76
N ILE A 183 -12.03 -15.21 -6.19
CA ILE A 183 -12.05 -15.49 -4.74
C ILE A 183 -10.82 -16.26 -4.27
N ASP A 184 -10.26 -17.15 -5.10
CA ASP A 184 -9.12 -17.98 -4.71
C ASP A 184 -7.82 -17.17 -4.79
N ALA A 185 -7.63 -16.36 -5.80
CA ALA A 185 -6.52 -15.42 -5.89
C ALA A 185 -6.56 -14.40 -4.74
N LEU A 186 -7.75 -13.91 -4.39
CA LEU A 186 -7.95 -12.99 -3.25
C LEU A 186 -7.53 -13.63 -1.91
N LYS A 187 -7.89 -14.90 -1.67
CA LYS A 187 -7.47 -15.63 -0.47
C LYS A 187 -5.95 -15.80 -0.40
N ILE A 188 -5.28 -16.05 -1.53
CA ILE A 188 -3.82 -16.18 -1.58
C ILE A 188 -3.16 -14.84 -1.23
N VAL A 189 -3.63 -13.75 -1.83
CA VAL A 189 -3.15 -12.38 -1.54
C VAL A 189 -3.34 -12.06 -0.06
N ALA A 190 -4.55 -12.25 0.45
CA ALA A 190 -4.85 -11.98 1.86
C ALA A 190 -4.05 -12.89 2.83
N GLY A 191 -3.87 -14.16 2.48
CA GLY A 191 -3.02 -15.09 3.24
C GLY A 191 -1.58 -14.60 3.32
N GLY A 192 -1.02 -14.10 2.21
CA GLY A 192 0.32 -13.52 2.16
C GLY A 192 0.46 -12.28 3.05
N VAL A 193 -0.52 -11.38 3.00
CA VAL A 193 -0.56 -10.19 3.88
C VAL A 193 -0.70 -10.58 5.35
N ASN A 194 -1.57 -11.53 5.69
CA ASN A 194 -1.73 -12.00 7.07
C ASN A 194 -0.46 -12.69 7.60
N ASN A 195 0.29 -13.40 6.75
CA ASN A 195 1.58 -13.98 7.13
C ASN A 195 2.67 -12.91 7.34
N PHE A 196 2.55 -11.79 6.66
CA PHE A 196 3.46 -10.64 6.83
C PHE A 196 3.19 -9.87 8.13
N ARG A 197 1.92 -9.80 8.58
CA ARG A 197 1.54 -9.03 9.77
C ARG A 197 2.30 -9.47 11.02
N SER A 198 2.79 -8.50 11.76
CA SER A 198 3.47 -8.70 13.06
C SER A 198 3.25 -7.48 13.94
N LYS A 199 3.69 -7.55 15.20
CA LYS A 199 3.66 -6.40 16.13
C LYS A 199 4.63 -5.27 15.75
N ASP A 200 5.56 -5.53 14.83
CA ASP A 200 6.66 -4.62 14.48
C ASP A 200 6.46 -3.93 13.13
N ASN A 201 5.43 -4.33 12.36
CA ASN A 201 5.09 -3.73 11.07
C ASN A 201 3.64 -3.24 11.04
N ALA A 202 3.29 -2.47 10.02
CA ALA A 202 1.92 -2.00 9.80
C ALA A 202 1.49 -2.19 8.35
N VAL A 203 0.18 -2.24 8.15
CA VAL A 203 -0.42 -2.38 6.83
C VAL A 203 -1.47 -1.30 6.62
N VAL A 204 -1.41 -0.59 5.51
CA VAL A 204 -2.45 0.31 5.02
C VAL A 204 -3.06 -0.30 3.76
N VAL A 205 -4.32 -0.71 3.85
CA VAL A 205 -5.07 -1.30 2.72
C VAL A 205 -5.93 -0.23 2.11
N VAL A 206 -5.68 0.11 0.86
CA VAL A 206 -6.55 0.98 0.07
C VAL A 206 -7.47 0.10 -0.78
N THR A 207 -8.77 0.19 -0.55
CA THR A 207 -9.76 -0.55 -1.32
C THR A 207 -11.11 0.17 -1.32
N HIS A 208 -11.91 -0.09 -2.33
CA HIS A 208 -13.31 0.32 -2.36
C HIS A 208 -14.27 -0.87 -2.14
N TYR A 209 -13.71 -2.08 -1.94
CA TYR A 209 -14.47 -3.30 -1.69
C TYR A 209 -14.24 -3.86 -0.29
N GLN A 210 -15.31 -4.13 0.43
CA GLN A 210 -15.23 -4.82 1.73
C GLN A 210 -14.72 -6.26 1.60
N ARG A 211 -14.88 -6.90 0.43
CA ARG A 211 -14.53 -8.31 0.22
C ARG A 211 -13.11 -8.67 0.66
N LEU A 212 -12.12 -7.80 0.39
CA LEU A 212 -10.75 -8.00 0.86
C LEU A 212 -10.67 -7.93 2.38
N LEU A 213 -11.40 -7.01 3.01
CA LEU A 213 -11.39 -6.76 4.46
C LEU A 213 -12.03 -7.90 5.27
N ASN A 214 -12.77 -8.80 4.63
CA ASN A 214 -13.23 -10.04 5.26
C ASN A 214 -12.08 -11.03 5.50
N PHE A 215 -10.99 -10.92 4.75
CA PHE A 215 -9.79 -11.77 4.88
C PHE A 215 -8.62 -11.05 5.56
N ILE A 216 -8.48 -9.74 5.35
CA ILE A 216 -7.50 -8.87 6.02
C ILE A 216 -8.29 -7.95 6.96
N VAL A 217 -8.65 -8.47 8.15
CA VAL A 217 -9.46 -7.71 9.09
C VAL A 217 -8.69 -6.49 9.59
N PRO A 218 -9.18 -5.26 9.33
CA PRO A 218 -8.52 -4.05 9.78
C PRO A 218 -8.83 -3.76 11.26
N ASP A 219 -7.90 -3.10 11.93
CA ASP A 219 -8.09 -2.52 13.25
C ASP A 219 -8.85 -1.20 13.15
N PHE A 220 -8.56 -0.42 12.10
CA PHE A 220 -9.19 0.86 11.81
C PHE A 220 -9.63 0.96 10.36
N VAL A 221 -10.77 1.60 10.14
CA VAL A 221 -11.32 1.93 8.83
C VAL A 221 -11.49 3.44 8.73
N HIS A 222 -10.96 4.03 7.66
CA HIS A 222 -11.06 5.46 7.36
C HIS A 222 -11.80 5.66 6.05
N VAL A 223 -12.78 6.55 6.03
CA VAL A 223 -13.56 6.87 4.84
C VAL A 223 -13.01 8.15 4.23
N LEU A 224 -12.41 8.03 3.06
CA LEU A 224 -11.87 9.14 2.29
C LEU A 224 -12.89 9.57 1.22
N VAL A 225 -13.37 10.81 1.30
CA VAL A 225 -14.31 11.40 0.34
C VAL A 225 -13.79 12.79 -0.03
N ASP A 226 -13.78 13.09 -1.32
CA ASP A 226 -13.39 14.40 -1.88
C ASP A 226 -12.08 14.96 -1.27
N GLY A 227 -11.09 14.07 -1.04
CA GLY A 227 -9.78 14.41 -0.53
C GLY A 227 -9.69 14.57 0.98
N ARG A 228 -10.71 14.21 1.75
CA ARG A 228 -10.75 14.31 3.22
C ARG A 228 -11.12 12.99 3.87
N ILE A 229 -10.54 12.70 5.03
CA ILE A 229 -11.04 11.62 5.90
C ILE A 229 -12.25 12.17 6.63
N VAL A 230 -13.43 11.71 6.24
CA VAL A 230 -14.71 12.20 6.74
C VAL A 230 -15.25 11.37 7.92
N LYS A 231 -14.79 10.11 8.05
CA LYS A 231 -15.18 9.24 9.16
C LYS A 231 -14.08 8.20 9.41
N SER A 232 -13.84 7.91 10.68
CA SER A 232 -12.98 6.81 11.11
C SER A 232 -13.71 5.94 12.12
N GLY A 233 -13.42 4.64 12.12
CA GLY A 233 -14.04 3.67 13.03
C GLY A 233 -13.34 2.33 13.01
N GLY A 234 -13.91 1.33 13.68
CA GLY A 234 -13.44 -0.05 13.63
C GLY A 234 -13.91 -0.77 12.35
N LYS A 235 -13.68 -2.08 12.32
CA LYS A 235 -14.06 -2.96 11.19
C LYS A 235 -15.56 -2.91 10.83
N GLU A 236 -16.42 -2.58 11.78
CA GLU A 236 -17.87 -2.47 11.59
C GLU A 236 -18.23 -1.37 10.60
N LEU A 237 -17.40 -0.33 10.50
CA LEU A 237 -17.61 0.77 9.55
C LEU A 237 -17.55 0.27 8.09
N ALA A 238 -16.70 -0.72 7.79
CA ALA A 238 -16.64 -1.31 6.46
C ALA A 238 -17.96 -2.01 6.07
N LEU A 239 -18.59 -2.69 7.03
CA LEU A 239 -19.91 -3.33 6.85
C LEU A 239 -21.00 -2.29 6.60
N GLU A 240 -20.99 -1.20 7.38
CA GLU A 240 -21.95 -0.09 7.19
C GLU A 240 -21.83 0.55 5.82
N LEU A 241 -20.61 0.69 5.30
CA LEU A 241 -20.36 1.26 3.97
C LEU A 241 -20.84 0.35 2.84
N GLU A 242 -20.74 -0.98 3.02
CA GLU A 242 -21.26 -1.94 2.04
C GLU A 242 -22.80 -1.89 1.97
N ASP A 243 -23.46 -1.81 3.14
CA ASP A 243 -24.91 -1.79 3.25
C ASP A 243 -25.52 -0.45 2.80
N LYS A 244 -24.93 0.67 3.23
CA LYS A 244 -25.51 2.03 3.04
C LYS A 244 -24.89 2.84 1.91
N GLY A 245 -23.76 2.40 1.36
CA GLY A 245 -22.98 3.14 0.38
C GLY A 245 -22.29 4.39 0.94
N TYR A 246 -21.52 5.09 0.10
CA TYR A 246 -20.76 6.29 0.50
C TYR A 246 -21.60 7.56 0.63
N GLU A 247 -22.74 7.64 -0.04
CA GLU A 247 -23.65 8.80 0.01
C GLU A 247 -24.19 9.05 1.44
N TRP A 248 -24.38 7.99 2.20
CA TRP A 248 -24.76 8.09 3.60
C TRP A 248 -23.76 8.87 4.45
N VAL A 249 -22.46 8.73 4.20
CA VAL A 249 -21.43 9.44 4.95
C VAL A 249 -21.40 10.92 4.55
N LYS A 250 -21.53 11.23 3.26
CA LYS A 250 -21.58 12.61 2.73
C LYS A 250 -22.76 13.41 3.32
N ASN A 251 -23.93 12.78 3.37
CA ASN A 251 -25.13 13.45 3.88
C ASN A 251 -25.06 13.77 5.38
N ASN A 252 -24.36 12.94 6.17
CA ASN A 252 -24.19 13.17 7.60
C ASN A 252 -23.22 14.32 7.92
N GLU A 253 -22.24 14.62 7.06
CA GLU A 253 -21.36 15.79 7.23
C GLU A 253 -22.07 17.11 6.93
N GLN A 254 -22.96 17.15 5.94
CA GLN A 254 -23.76 18.37 5.67
C GLN A 254 -24.62 18.78 6.86
N PHE A 255 -25.06 17.82 7.69
CA PHE A 255 -25.81 18.12 8.92
C PHE A 255 -24.94 18.69 10.06
N VAL A 256 -23.64 18.39 10.08
CA VAL A 256 -22.72 18.93 11.11
C VAL A 256 -22.26 20.33 10.76
N MET A 257 -22.00 20.63 9.49
CA MET A 257 -21.55 21.97 9.05
C MET A 257 -22.66 23.03 9.02
N THR A 258 -23.93 22.64 9.08
CA THR A 258 -25.06 23.60 9.11
C THR A 258 -25.48 23.99 10.52
N ASN A 259 -24.85 23.46 11.57
CA ASN A 259 -25.17 23.74 12.98
C ASN A 259 -24.01 24.44 13.73
N GLU A 260 -23.00 24.93 13.06
CA GLU A 260 -21.99 25.88 13.54
C GLU A 260 -22.21 27.25 12.86
#